data_8cc26d9be81e811ba9b0d774c0245d22
#
_entry.id   8cc26d9be81e811ba9b0d774c0245d22
#
_cell.length_a   1.000
_cell.length_b   1.000
_cell.length_c   1.000
_cell.angle_alpha   90.00
_cell.angle_beta   90.00
_cell.angle_gamma   90.00
#
_symmetry.space_group_name_H-M   'P 1'
#
loop_
_entity.id
_entity.type
_entity.pdbx_description
1 polymer ?
#
loop_
_entity_poly.entity_id
_entity_poly.type
_entity_poly.pdbx_seq_one_letter_code
_entity_poly.pdbx_strand_id
1 'polypeptide(L)'
;MTAEYKVHGSIAVITMSNPPVNGLGLATRQGIVDGLQRANADAAVKAIVITGAGGAFSGGADIKEFGTDKSMQEPNLHSVINAVENSGKPVVAAIHTVCMGGGLE
;
A
#
# COMPACT_ATOMS: atom_id res chain seq x y z
N MET A 1 2.19 0.14 -13.46
CA MET A 1 2.67 0.11 -12.08
C MET A 1 1.54 -0.25 -11.14
N THR A 2 1.83 -1.06 -10.16
CA THR A 2 0.83 -1.53 -9.18
C THR A 2 0.71 -0.59 -7.97
N ALA A 3 1.59 0.38 -7.85
CA ALA A 3 1.48 1.45 -6.87
C ALA A 3 2.14 2.70 -7.43
N GLU A 4 1.50 3.85 -7.20
CA GLU A 4 1.98 5.15 -7.68
C GLU A 4 2.26 6.04 -6.48
N TYR A 5 3.36 6.80 -6.53
CA TYR A 5 3.76 7.73 -5.49
C TYR A 5 3.71 9.15 -6.02
N LYS A 6 2.94 10.00 -5.35
CA LYS A 6 2.88 11.44 -5.68
C LYS A 6 2.91 12.27 -4.43
N VAL A 7 3.48 13.48 -4.54
CA VAL A 7 3.49 14.44 -3.44
C VAL A 7 2.60 15.63 -3.81
N HIS A 8 1.68 15.95 -2.91
CA HIS A 8 0.80 17.12 -3.03
C HIS A 8 1.07 18.02 -1.83
N GLY A 9 1.78 19.12 -2.07
CA GLY A 9 2.22 19.99 -0.97
C GLY A 9 3.15 19.24 -0.02
N SER A 10 2.72 19.04 1.21
CA SER A 10 3.47 18.29 2.23
C SER A 10 2.93 16.87 2.46
N ILE A 11 2.03 16.40 1.60
CA ILE A 11 1.39 15.09 1.74
C ILE A 11 1.87 14.16 0.62
N ALA A 12 2.41 13.01 0.98
CA ALA A 12 2.71 11.96 0.03
C ALA A 12 1.50 11.05 -0.13
N VAL A 13 1.13 10.74 -1.36
CA VAL A 13 0.01 9.85 -1.66
C VAL A 13 0.53 8.60 -2.36
N ILE A 14 0.27 7.45 -1.77
CA ILE A 14 0.58 6.15 -2.35
C ILE A 14 -0.75 5.56 -2.83
N THR A 15 -0.88 5.40 -4.14
CA THR A 15 -2.10 4.89 -4.75
C THR A 15 -1.86 3.47 -5.26
N MET A 16 -2.57 2.50 -4.69
CA MET A 16 -2.53 1.12 -5.17
C MET A 16 -3.32 0.99 -6.46
N SER A 17 -2.80 0.24 -7.42
CA SER A 17 -3.46 0.00 -8.69
C SER A 17 -3.24 -1.44 -9.14
N ASN A 18 -4.10 -2.32 -8.69
CA ASN A 18 -4.09 -3.73 -9.06
C ASN A 18 -5.54 -4.19 -9.23
N PRO A 19 -6.17 -3.80 -10.36
CA PRO A 19 -7.59 -4.10 -10.58
C PRO A 19 -7.86 -5.61 -10.58
N PRO A 20 -9.10 -6.02 -10.28
CA PRO A 20 -10.27 -5.16 -10.00
C PRO A 20 -10.36 -4.62 -8.58
N VAL A 21 -9.75 -5.27 -7.59
CA VAL A 21 -9.98 -4.97 -6.17
C VAL A 21 -8.70 -4.62 -5.40
N ASN A 22 -7.65 -4.27 -6.11
CA ASN A 22 -6.36 -3.90 -5.51
C ASN A 22 -5.83 -4.95 -4.52
N GLY A 23 -5.77 -6.20 -5.01
CA GLY A 23 -5.17 -7.28 -4.24
C GLY A 23 -3.72 -6.96 -3.90
N LEU A 24 -3.29 -7.36 -2.70
CA LEU A 24 -1.96 -7.05 -2.19
C LEU A 24 -0.94 -8.10 -2.68
N GLY A 25 -0.71 -8.10 -3.99
CA GLY A 25 0.33 -8.91 -4.60
C GLY A 25 1.73 -8.38 -4.30
N LEU A 26 2.75 -9.13 -4.64
CA LEU A 26 4.14 -8.79 -4.34
C LEU A 26 4.51 -7.41 -4.87
N ALA A 27 4.18 -7.10 -6.12
CA ALA A 27 4.52 -5.80 -6.72
C ALA A 27 3.81 -4.64 -6.01
N THR A 28 2.56 -4.83 -5.62
CA THR A 28 1.81 -3.82 -4.87
C THR A 28 2.42 -3.63 -3.47
N ARG A 29 2.73 -4.73 -2.79
CA ARG A 29 3.38 -4.68 -1.47
C ARG A 29 4.73 -3.95 -1.56
N GLN A 30 5.53 -4.28 -2.56
CA GLN A 30 6.82 -3.62 -2.78
C GLN A 30 6.65 -2.11 -3.02
N GLY A 31 5.66 -1.74 -3.83
CA GLY A 31 5.37 -0.34 -4.12
C GLY A 31 4.96 0.44 -2.87
N ILE A 32 4.16 -0.17 -1.98
CA ILE A 32 3.77 0.46 -0.72
C ILE A 32 5.00 0.68 0.17
N VAL A 33 5.82 -0.34 0.35
CA VAL A 33 7.02 -0.25 1.19
C VAL A 33 7.99 0.80 0.64
N ASP A 34 8.23 0.79 -0.67
CA ASP A 34 9.12 1.76 -1.31
C ASP A 34 8.58 3.18 -1.15
N GLY A 35 7.27 3.37 -1.32
CA GLY A 35 6.63 4.66 -1.13
C GLY A 35 6.74 5.16 0.30
N LEU A 36 6.55 4.29 1.28
CA LEU A 36 6.72 4.63 2.69
C LEU A 36 8.15 5.05 3.01
N GLN A 37 9.14 4.31 2.50
CA GLN A 37 10.54 4.64 2.70
C GLN A 37 10.89 5.99 2.10
N ARG A 38 10.41 6.23 0.88
CA ARG A 38 10.63 7.49 0.18
C ARG A 38 10.01 8.67 0.93
N ALA A 39 8.77 8.51 1.38
CA ALA A 39 8.07 9.56 2.10
C ALA A 39 8.72 9.85 3.45
N ASN A 40 9.13 8.83 4.18
CA ASN A 40 9.79 9.01 5.48
C ASN A 40 11.16 9.68 5.34
N ALA A 41 11.84 9.48 4.22
CA ALA A 41 13.14 10.08 3.96
C ALA A 41 13.04 11.53 3.44
N ASP A 42 11.88 11.96 2.99
CA ASP A 42 11.68 13.30 2.41
C ASP A 42 11.27 14.30 3.48
N ALA A 43 12.15 15.24 3.79
CA ALA A 43 11.91 16.24 4.84
C ALA A 43 10.71 17.14 4.53
N ALA A 44 10.33 17.30 3.25
CA ALA A 44 9.19 18.11 2.86
C ALA A 44 7.84 17.42 3.10
N VAL A 45 7.85 16.11 3.28
CA VAL A 45 6.63 15.31 3.51
C VAL A 45 6.32 15.27 5.00
N LYS A 46 5.10 15.69 5.38
CA LYS A 46 4.65 15.74 6.77
C LYS A 46 3.72 14.58 7.12
N ALA A 47 3.00 14.04 6.14
CA ALA A 47 2.06 12.94 6.34
C ALA A 47 1.94 12.13 5.06
N ILE A 48 1.42 10.90 5.20
CA ILE A 48 1.31 9.94 4.11
C ILE A 48 -0.14 9.48 4.01
N VAL A 49 -0.67 9.44 2.78
CA VAL A 49 -1.99 8.88 2.51
C VAL A 49 -1.82 7.64 1.65
N ILE A 50 -2.50 6.57 2.02
CA ILE A 50 -2.58 5.36 1.19
C ILE A 50 -4.01 5.24 0.70
N THR A 51 -4.20 5.07 -0.59
CA THR A 51 -5.52 4.91 -1.20
C THR A 51 -5.46 3.88 -2.33
N GLY A 52 -6.61 3.55 -2.90
CA GLY A 52 -6.71 2.64 -4.03
C GLY A 52 -7.29 3.35 -5.25
N ALA A 53 -6.76 3.02 -6.42
CA ALA A 53 -7.31 3.48 -7.68
C ALA A 53 -8.56 2.67 -8.03
N GLY A 54 -9.49 3.28 -8.77
CA GLY A 54 -10.68 2.60 -9.23
C GLY A 54 -11.74 2.39 -8.16
N GLY A 55 -12.42 1.26 -8.21
CA GLY A 55 -13.63 1.00 -7.43
C GLY A 55 -13.41 0.38 -6.05
N ALA A 56 -12.17 0.25 -5.56
CA ALA A 56 -11.90 -0.39 -4.28
C ALA A 56 -10.66 0.17 -3.61
N PHE A 57 -10.63 0.20 -2.28
CA PHE A 57 -9.41 0.46 -1.54
C PHE A 57 -8.49 -0.77 -1.67
N SER A 58 -8.88 -1.90 -1.09
CA SER A 58 -8.19 -3.17 -1.25
C SER A 58 -9.08 -4.33 -0.81
N GLY A 59 -9.10 -5.37 -1.62
CA GLY A 59 -9.78 -6.64 -1.28
C GLY A 59 -8.95 -7.57 -0.42
N GLY A 60 -7.73 -7.20 -0.04
CA GLY A 60 -6.86 -8.01 0.76
C GLY A 60 -5.77 -8.71 -0.07
N ALA A 61 -5.30 -9.86 0.38
CA ALA A 61 -4.25 -10.60 -0.31
C ALA A 61 -4.66 -10.94 -1.76
N ASP A 62 -3.67 -10.91 -2.66
CA ASP A 62 -3.93 -11.24 -4.06
C ASP A 62 -4.07 -12.75 -4.22
N ILE A 63 -5.29 -13.20 -4.46
CA ILE A 63 -5.58 -14.64 -4.60
C ILE A 63 -4.88 -15.29 -5.80
N LYS A 64 -4.49 -14.50 -6.79
CA LYS A 64 -3.74 -15.00 -7.94
C LYS A 64 -2.36 -15.52 -7.56
N GLU A 65 -1.84 -15.08 -6.43
CA GLU A 65 -0.53 -15.51 -5.93
C GLU A 65 -0.61 -16.70 -4.99
N PHE A 66 -1.81 -17.12 -4.59
CA PHE A 66 -1.98 -18.26 -3.70
C PHE A 66 -1.39 -19.52 -4.32
N GLY A 67 -0.59 -20.26 -3.54
CA GLY A 67 0.11 -21.43 -4.02
C GLY A 67 1.38 -21.14 -4.79
N THR A 68 1.78 -19.88 -4.92
CA THR A 68 3.04 -19.47 -5.53
C THR A 68 3.97 -18.91 -4.47
N ASP A 69 5.26 -18.83 -4.79
CA ASP A 69 6.26 -18.25 -3.88
C ASP A 69 5.99 -16.76 -3.60
N LYS A 70 5.33 -16.08 -4.54
CA LYS A 70 5.07 -14.64 -4.43
C LYS A 70 4.17 -14.30 -3.25
N SER A 71 3.27 -15.19 -2.87
CA SER A 71 2.34 -14.93 -1.77
C SER A 71 3.05 -14.72 -0.42
N MET A 72 4.20 -15.37 -0.25
CA MET A 72 4.99 -15.30 0.99
C MET A 72 6.31 -14.55 0.83
N GLN A 73 6.64 -14.13 -0.40
CA GLN A 73 7.91 -13.46 -0.67
C GLN A 73 7.94 -12.07 -0.03
N GLU A 74 9.12 -11.69 0.48
CA GLU A 74 9.29 -10.37 1.09
C GLU A 74 9.29 -9.22 0.05
N PRO A 75 8.65 -8.08 0.34
CA PRO A 75 7.91 -7.85 1.58
C PRO A 75 6.59 -8.63 1.58
N ASN A 76 6.39 -9.48 2.59
CA ASN A 76 5.12 -10.18 2.73
C ASN A 76 4.08 -9.22 3.33
N LEU A 77 2.83 -9.68 3.45
CA LEU A 77 1.75 -8.84 3.95
C LEU A 77 2.04 -8.31 5.37
N HIS A 78 2.59 -9.16 6.22
CA HIS A 78 2.95 -8.79 7.58
C HIS A 78 3.99 -7.68 7.61
N SER A 79 4.99 -7.77 6.73
CA SER A 79 6.03 -6.74 6.60
C SER A 79 5.44 -5.40 6.18
N VAL A 80 4.46 -5.40 5.27
CA VAL A 80 3.78 -4.17 4.83
C VAL A 80 3.02 -3.54 5.99
N ILE A 81 2.24 -4.34 6.72
CA ILE A 81 1.48 -3.85 7.87
C ILE A 81 2.42 -3.25 8.92
N ASN A 82 3.53 -3.93 9.21
CA ASN A 82 4.52 -3.43 10.14
C ASN A 82 5.17 -2.13 9.66
N ALA A 83 5.44 -2.01 8.36
CA ALA A 83 6.03 -0.80 7.79
C ALA A 83 5.08 0.40 7.94
N VAL A 84 3.78 0.19 7.74
CA VAL A 84 2.77 1.23 7.96
C VAL A 84 2.72 1.64 9.43
N GLU A 85 2.64 0.66 10.33
CA GLU A 85 2.51 0.90 11.76
C GLU A 85 3.74 1.60 12.34
N ASN A 86 4.92 1.25 11.85
CA ASN A 86 6.19 1.79 12.33
C ASN A 86 6.68 3.02 11.56
N SER A 87 5.84 3.59 10.69
CA SER A 87 6.20 4.81 9.95
C SER A 87 6.52 5.94 10.93
N GLY A 88 7.59 6.70 10.65
CA GLY A 88 7.96 7.87 11.43
C GLY A 88 7.04 9.06 11.21
N LYS A 89 6.12 8.98 10.25
CA LYS A 89 5.16 10.05 9.92
C LYS A 89 3.74 9.47 9.97
N PRO A 90 2.73 10.31 10.24
CA PRO A 90 1.33 9.84 10.23
C PRO A 90 0.95 9.23 8.89
N VAL A 91 0.29 8.07 8.93
CA VAL A 91 -0.22 7.40 7.75
C VAL A 91 -1.73 7.32 7.86
N VAL A 92 -2.43 7.81 6.84
CA VAL A 92 -3.90 7.83 6.78
C VAL A 92 -4.34 6.97 5.61
N ALA A 93 -5.27 6.06 5.85
CA ALA A 93 -5.89 5.26 4.79
C ALA A 93 -7.14 5.98 4.29
N ALA A 94 -7.16 6.37 3.02
CA ALA A 94 -8.35 6.92 2.38
C ALA A 94 -9.15 5.77 1.78
N ILE A 95 -10.06 5.22 2.57
CA ILE A 95 -10.80 4.02 2.26
C ILE A 95 -12.08 4.37 1.50
N HIS A 96 -12.37 3.59 0.45
CA HIS A 96 -13.62 3.71 -0.28
C HIS A 96 -14.04 2.32 -0.77
N THR A 97 -15.35 2.08 -0.77
CA THR A 97 -15.99 0.86 -1.25
C THR A 97 -15.51 -0.39 -0.52
N VAL A 98 -14.55 -1.13 -1.09
CA VAL A 98 -14.10 -2.42 -0.57
C VAL A 98 -12.82 -2.25 0.24
N CYS A 99 -12.85 -2.76 1.48
CA CYS A 99 -11.68 -2.78 2.36
C CYS A 99 -11.78 -4.04 3.22
N MET A 100 -11.09 -5.09 2.84
CA MET A 100 -11.24 -6.42 3.45
C MET A 100 -9.90 -7.10 3.68
N GLY A 101 -9.88 -8.08 4.58
CA GLY A 101 -8.69 -8.90 4.85
C GLY A 101 -7.47 -8.05 5.18
N GLY A 102 -6.36 -8.32 4.51
CA GLY A 102 -5.12 -7.54 4.67
C GLY A 102 -5.28 -6.07 4.33
N GLY A 103 -6.22 -5.72 3.44
CA GLY A 103 -6.52 -4.33 3.13
C GLY A 103 -7.14 -3.58 4.32
N LEU A 104 -7.91 -4.29 5.15
CA LEU A 104 -8.49 -3.71 6.36
C LEU A 104 -7.44 -3.57 7.48
N GLU A 105 -6.53 -4.50 7.57
CA GLU A 105 -5.47 -4.49 8.58
C GLU A 105 -4.52 -3.30 8.44
#